data_62233ca5fe316c5036baba44b6ae1551
#
_entry.id   62233ca5fe316c5036baba44b6ae1551
#
_cell.length_a   1.000
_cell.length_b   1.000
_cell.length_c   1.000
_cell.angle_alpha   90.00
_cell.angle_beta   90.00
_cell.angle_gamma   90.00
#
_symmetry.space_group_name_H-M   'P 1'
#
loop_
_entity.id
_entity.type
_entity.pdbx_description
1 polymer ?
#
loop_
_entity_poly.entity_id
_entity_poly.type
_entity_poly.pdbx_seq_one_letter_code
_entity_poly.pdbx_strand_id
1 'polypeptide(L)'
;SFGYNARRGDTLRTSQIRVGVVGPSSQARQTQNWWHDTIGVDKFNGWRHQLRDEPVLQLLHERRTRVFRQENVSGWSWDLTRHWGGSFGNFATYANVGGELRYGLRLPDDLGTAPLRPAGENTAPVRTTAGGNWNAHLFVALDARWVLHDITLDGNTFKSSHSVDKRSLVADVGYGVAITQGNWRISIARYHRTREFRGQNEIPVYGTITVGRKF
;
A
#
# COMPACT_ATOMS: atom_id res chain seq x y z
N SER A 1 -0.13 14.79 1.36
CA SER A 1 0.06 14.07 2.63
C SER A 1 1.33 14.55 3.32
N PHE A 2 1.30 14.55 4.64
CA PHE A 2 2.46 14.83 5.49
C PHE A 2 2.73 13.60 6.34
N GLY A 3 3.99 13.14 6.37
CA GLY A 3 4.35 11.92 7.08
C GLY A 3 5.62 12.07 7.87
N TYR A 4 5.67 11.38 9.00
CA TYR A 4 6.84 11.26 9.85
C TYR A 4 7.18 9.78 10.01
N ASN A 5 8.44 9.44 9.77
CA ASN A 5 8.98 8.10 9.92
C ASN A 5 10.11 8.11 10.95
N ALA A 6 10.01 7.28 11.96
CA ALA A 6 11.03 7.09 12.97
C ALA A 6 11.48 5.62 13.01
N ARG A 7 12.78 5.39 12.79
CA ARG A 7 13.37 4.06 12.89
C ARG A 7 14.25 3.96 14.13
N ARG A 8 14.01 2.92 14.94
CA ARG A 8 14.86 2.54 16.06
C ARG A 8 15.20 1.04 15.96
N GLY A 9 16.44 0.73 15.61
CA GLY A 9 16.87 -0.65 15.35
C GLY A 9 16.01 -1.32 14.26
N ASP A 10 15.40 -2.43 14.60
CA ASP A 10 14.54 -3.22 13.73
C ASP A 10 13.05 -2.80 13.76
N THR A 11 12.75 -1.64 14.33
CA THR A 11 11.39 -1.11 14.37
C THR A 11 11.31 0.22 13.64
N LEU A 12 10.32 0.32 12.73
CA LEU A 12 9.89 1.54 12.06
C LEU A 12 8.50 1.94 12.57
N ARG A 13 8.33 3.21 12.88
CA ARG A 13 7.02 3.83 13.16
C ARG A 13 6.76 4.86 12.08
N THR A 14 5.59 4.77 11.48
CA THR A 14 5.12 5.70 10.47
C THR A 14 3.84 6.36 10.97
N SER A 15 3.79 7.68 10.94
CA SER A 15 2.57 8.45 11.19
C SER A 15 2.35 9.39 10.03
N GLN A 16 1.11 9.48 9.54
CA GLN A 16 0.77 10.32 8.39
C GLN A 16 -0.55 11.05 8.63
N ILE A 17 -0.60 12.28 8.14
CA ILE A 17 -1.83 13.06 8.00
C ILE A 17 -2.04 13.25 6.49
N ARG A 18 -3.24 12.92 6.03
CA ARG A 18 -3.64 13.11 4.64
C ARG A 18 -4.85 14.03 4.59
N VAL A 19 -4.78 15.02 3.72
CA VAL A 19 -5.89 15.90 3.39
C VAL A 19 -6.14 15.82 1.90
N GLY A 20 -7.40 15.91 1.50
CA GLY A 20 -7.77 15.79 0.10
C GLY A 20 -9.25 16.07 -0.13
N VAL A 21 -9.73 15.69 -1.28
CA VAL A 21 -11.14 15.76 -1.67
C VAL A 21 -11.51 14.53 -2.47
N VAL A 22 -12.70 13.99 -2.23
CA VAL A 22 -13.34 12.99 -3.09
C VAL A 22 -14.48 13.65 -3.87
N GLY A 23 -14.94 12.98 -4.94
CA GLY A 23 -16.01 13.47 -5.79
C GLY A 23 -15.54 14.23 -7.02
N PRO A 24 -16.45 14.91 -7.75
CA PRO A 24 -16.15 15.62 -9.00
C PRO A 24 -15.02 16.62 -8.91
N SER A 25 -14.89 17.34 -7.78
CA SER A 25 -13.84 18.34 -7.54
C SER A 25 -12.44 17.75 -7.45
N SER A 26 -12.30 16.43 -7.26
CA SER A 26 -11.00 15.74 -7.31
C SER A 26 -10.40 15.65 -8.71
N GLN A 27 -11.19 15.93 -9.77
CA GLN A 27 -10.82 15.80 -11.18
C GLN A 27 -10.33 14.39 -11.58
N ALA A 28 -10.66 13.36 -10.78
CA ALA A 28 -10.24 11.99 -11.02
C ALA A 28 -10.70 11.46 -12.39
N ARG A 29 -11.94 11.82 -12.81
CA ARG A 29 -12.47 11.48 -14.14
C ARG A 29 -11.59 11.99 -15.26
N GLN A 30 -11.21 13.28 -15.20
CA GLN A 30 -10.41 13.92 -16.25
C GLN A 30 -9.02 13.29 -16.34
N THR A 31 -8.38 13.08 -15.16
CA THR A 31 -7.06 12.47 -15.07
C THR A 31 -7.08 11.04 -15.60
N GLN A 32 -8.07 10.25 -15.20
CA GLN A 32 -8.16 8.85 -15.63
C GLN A 32 -8.50 8.71 -17.11
N ASN A 33 -9.41 9.53 -17.64
CA ASN A 33 -9.72 9.53 -19.07
C ASN A 33 -8.50 9.91 -19.91
N TRP A 34 -7.76 10.94 -19.50
CA TRP A 34 -6.52 11.32 -20.15
C TRP A 34 -5.49 10.19 -20.15
N TRP A 35 -5.33 9.51 -19.01
CA TRP A 35 -4.41 8.37 -18.90
C TRP A 35 -4.84 7.21 -19.81
N HIS A 36 -6.11 6.85 -19.81
CA HIS A 36 -6.65 5.78 -20.66
C HIS A 36 -6.50 6.08 -22.14
N ASP A 37 -6.73 7.34 -22.54
CA ASP A 37 -6.46 7.78 -23.93
C ASP A 37 -4.98 7.64 -24.29
N THR A 38 -4.07 7.94 -23.35
CA THR A 38 -2.63 7.87 -23.57
C THR A 38 -2.13 6.44 -23.76
N ILE A 39 -2.69 5.47 -23.01
CA ILE A 39 -2.26 4.05 -23.08
C ILE A 39 -3.16 3.18 -23.97
N GLY A 40 -4.18 3.75 -24.60
CA GLY A 40 -5.05 3.06 -25.56
C GLY A 40 -5.97 2.01 -24.94
N VAL A 41 -6.49 2.25 -23.72
CA VAL A 41 -7.43 1.35 -23.04
C VAL A 41 -8.81 1.97 -22.88
N ASP A 42 -9.83 1.13 -22.70
CA ASP A 42 -11.22 1.58 -22.55
C ASP A 42 -11.42 2.46 -21.31
N LYS A 43 -12.25 3.51 -21.45
CA LYS A 43 -12.63 4.42 -20.37
C LYS A 43 -13.65 3.79 -19.43
N PHE A 44 -13.55 4.07 -18.14
CA PHE A 44 -14.55 3.66 -17.18
C PHE A 44 -15.86 4.44 -17.33
N ASN A 45 -16.98 3.74 -17.25
CA ASN A 45 -18.32 4.28 -17.47
C ASN A 45 -19.11 4.63 -16.19
N GLY A 46 -18.50 4.56 -15.02
CA GLY A 46 -19.18 4.73 -13.72
C GLY A 46 -19.25 6.18 -13.19
N TRP A 47 -18.68 7.16 -13.87
CA TRP A 47 -18.50 8.51 -13.34
C TRP A 47 -19.75 9.29 -12.97
N ARG A 48 -20.89 8.99 -13.58
CA ARG A 48 -22.18 9.59 -13.21
C ARG A 48 -22.66 9.18 -11.83
N HIS A 49 -22.13 8.09 -11.28
CA HIS A 49 -22.47 7.55 -9.97
C HIS A 49 -21.33 7.70 -8.95
N GLN A 50 -20.35 8.57 -9.25
CA GLN A 50 -19.26 8.82 -8.31
C GLN A 50 -19.78 9.45 -7.00
N LEU A 51 -18.97 9.36 -5.95
CA LEU A 51 -19.22 10.02 -4.67
C LEU A 51 -19.41 11.53 -4.87
N ARG A 52 -20.16 12.16 -3.99
CA ARG A 52 -20.32 13.62 -3.95
C ARG A 52 -19.05 14.26 -3.38
N ASP A 53 -18.85 15.55 -3.69
CA ASP A 53 -17.73 16.32 -3.17
C ASP A 53 -17.74 16.34 -1.65
N GLU A 54 -16.63 15.88 -1.07
CA GLU A 54 -16.40 15.83 0.37
C GLU A 54 -14.92 16.04 0.67
N PRO A 55 -14.56 16.95 1.62
CA PRO A 55 -13.18 17.06 2.07
C PRO A 55 -12.77 15.81 2.84
N VAL A 56 -11.52 15.41 2.69
CA VAL A 56 -10.93 14.23 3.33
C VAL A 56 -9.89 14.66 4.35
N LEU A 57 -10.03 14.15 5.57
CA LEU A 57 -9.00 14.17 6.60
C LEU A 57 -8.76 12.75 7.09
N GLN A 58 -7.50 12.32 7.04
CA GLN A 58 -7.11 10.95 7.35
C GLN A 58 -5.85 10.94 8.22
N LEU A 59 -5.91 10.29 9.36
CA LEU A 59 -4.77 9.99 10.21
C LEU A 59 -4.39 8.53 10.03
N LEU A 60 -3.09 8.24 9.93
CA LEU A 60 -2.58 6.89 9.79
C LEU A 60 -1.40 6.68 10.72
N HIS A 61 -1.39 5.56 11.42
CA HIS A 61 -0.26 5.13 12.22
C HIS A 61 0.03 3.65 11.99
N GLU A 62 1.30 3.32 11.78
CA GLU A 62 1.77 1.95 11.64
C GLU A 62 3.08 1.73 12.36
N ARG A 63 3.22 0.57 12.98
CA ARG A 63 4.47 0.04 13.49
C ARG A 63 4.84 -1.21 12.75
N ARG A 64 6.06 -1.23 12.19
CA ARG A 64 6.65 -2.37 11.52
C ARG A 64 7.91 -2.80 12.28
N THR A 65 8.07 -4.11 12.47
CA THR A 65 9.22 -4.65 13.19
C THR A 65 9.76 -5.86 12.44
N ARG A 66 11.06 -5.91 12.24
CA ARG A 66 11.74 -7.13 11.78
C ARG A 66 11.80 -8.11 12.93
N VAL A 67 11.23 -9.29 12.71
CA VAL A 67 11.16 -10.37 13.70
C VAL A 67 12.40 -11.25 13.60
N PHE A 68 12.87 -11.43 12.36
CA PHE A 68 13.93 -12.35 12.06
C PHE A 68 14.72 -11.88 10.82
N ARG A 69 16.03 -12.12 10.83
CA ARG A 69 16.90 -11.99 9.66
C ARG A 69 18.03 -12.99 9.77
N GLN A 70 18.30 -13.71 8.68
CA GLN A 70 19.44 -14.59 8.55
C GLN A 70 20.17 -14.28 7.25
N GLU A 71 21.48 -14.17 7.32
CA GLU A 71 22.36 -13.96 6.19
C GLU A 71 23.34 -15.14 6.08
N ASN A 72 23.54 -15.64 4.86
CA ASN A 72 24.51 -16.67 4.56
C ASN A 72 25.81 -16.05 4.04
N VAL A 73 26.92 -16.77 4.16
CA VAL A 73 28.24 -16.33 3.68
C VAL A 73 28.23 -16.00 2.18
N SER A 74 27.37 -16.65 1.38
CA SER A 74 27.17 -16.39 -0.05
C SER A 74 26.41 -15.10 -0.37
N GLY A 75 25.96 -14.34 0.64
CA GLY A 75 25.16 -13.12 0.48
C GLY A 75 23.66 -13.36 0.28
N TRP A 76 23.20 -14.61 0.24
CA TRP A 76 21.79 -14.95 0.28
C TRP A 76 21.25 -14.76 1.69
N SER A 77 20.10 -14.14 1.79
CA SER A 77 19.50 -13.83 3.06
C SER A 77 17.98 -13.92 2.99
N TRP A 78 17.36 -14.09 4.13
CA TRP A 78 15.94 -13.96 4.29
C TRP A 78 15.58 -13.21 5.56
N ASP A 79 14.47 -12.50 5.55
CA ASP A 79 13.94 -11.84 6.72
C ASP A 79 12.42 -11.91 6.77
N LEU A 80 11.91 -11.77 7.99
CA LEU A 80 10.49 -11.69 8.29
C LEU A 80 10.21 -10.38 9.02
N THR A 81 9.31 -9.60 8.50
CA THR A 81 8.77 -8.41 9.17
C THR A 81 7.31 -8.62 9.51
N ARG A 82 6.87 -8.04 10.62
CA ARG A 82 5.46 -7.91 11.00
C ARG A 82 5.08 -6.45 11.10
N HIS A 83 3.82 -6.14 10.86
CA HIS A 83 3.30 -4.81 11.10
C HIS A 83 1.91 -4.86 11.73
N TRP A 84 1.57 -3.79 12.40
CA TRP A 84 0.24 -3.50 12.87
C TRP A 84 0.04 -2.00 12.92
N GLY A 85 -1.19 -1.56 12.82
CA GLY A 85 -1.51 -0.16 12.76
C GLY A 85 -2.99 0.09 12.51
N GLY A 86 -3.27 1.25 11.99
CA GLY A 86 -4.62 1.61 11.61
C GLY A 86 -4.70 2.97 10.97
N SER A 87 -5.89 3.28 10.56
CA SER A 87 -6.27 4.52 9.93
C SER A 87 -7.55 5.04 10.56
N PHE A 88 -7.63 6.35 10.78
CA PHE A 88 -8.80 7.01 11.33
C PHE A 88 -9.12 8.27 10.55
N GLY A 89 -10.34 8.39 10.09
CA GLY A 89 -10.80 9.54 9.30
C GLY A 89 -12.02 9.21 8.46
N ASN A 90 -12.52 10.20 7.74
CA ASN A 90 -13.72 10.06 6.92
C ASN A 90 -13.47 9.37 5.57
N PHE A 91 -12.21 9.13 5.16
CA PHE A 91 -11.93 8.34 3.97
C PHE A 91 -11.96 6.83 4.29
N ALA A 92 -11.21 6.42 5.34
CA ALA A 92 -11.21 5.03 5.79
C ALA A 92 -10.83 4.92 7.27
N THR A 93 -11.60 4.18 8.05
CA THR A 93 -11.30 3.85 9.44
C THR A 93 -11.15 2.34 9.57
N TYR A 94 -9.96 1.88 9.92
CA TYR A 94 -9.64 0.46 10.09
C TYR A 94 -8.47 0.23 11.04
N ALA A 95 -8.40 -0.97 11.60
CA ALA A 95 -7.20 -1.54 12.19
C ALA A 95 -6.60 -2.60 11.26
N ASN A 96 -5.28 -2.76 11.26
CA ASN A 96 -4.63 -3.76 10.42
C ASN A 96 -3.48 -4.45 11.13
N VAL A 97 -3.20 -5.67 10.66
CA VAL A 97 -2.07 -6.51 11.05
C VAL A 97 -1.59 -7.31 9.86
N GLY A 98 -0.29 -7.55 9.78
CA GLY A 98 0.25 -8.33 8.70
C GLY A 98 1.74 -8.60 8.83
N GLY A 99 2.32 -9.10 7.76
CA GLY A 99 3.74 -9.41 7.68
C GLY A 99 4.24 -9.60 6.27
N GLU A 100 5.55 -9.66 6.12
CA GLU A 100 6.22 -9.88 4.86
C GLU A 100 7.44 -10.76 5.08
N LEU A 101 7.52 -11.84 4.30
CA LEU A 101 8.68 -12.70 4.19
C LEU A 101 9.44 -12.34 2.91
N ARG A 102 10.75 -12.15 3.02
CA ARG A 102 11.64 -11.89 1.88
C ARG A 102 12.77 -12.91 1.82
N TYR A 103 13.13 -13.27 0.59
CA TYR A 103 14.29 -14.10 0.30
C TYR A 103 15.03 -13.57 -0.92
N GLY A 104 16.34 -13.41 -0.82
CA GLY A 104 17.13 -12.93 -1.96
C GLY A 104 18.58 -12.65 -1.66
N LEU A 105 19.24 -12.07 -2.65
CA LEU A 105 20.65 -11.72 -2.60
C LEU A 105 20.82 -10.32 -2.00
N ARG A 106 21.61 -10.21 -0.92
CA ARG A 106 21.96 -8.94 -0.25
C ARG A 106 20.72 -8.13 0.11
N LEU A 107 19.77 -8.74 0.86
CA LEU A 107 18.54 -8.05 1.25
C LEU A 107 18.82 -6.66 1.81
N PRO A 108 18.11 -5.62 1.32
CA PRO A 108 18.29 -4.26 1.82
C PRO A 108 17.81 -4.16 3.27
N ASP A 109 18.48 -3.32 4.06
CA ASP A 109 18.07 -3.04 5.45
C ASP A 109 17.01 -1.92 5.51
N ASP A 110 15.86 -2.17 4.91
CA ASP A 110 14.76 -1.21 4.73
C ASP A 110 13.45 -1.61 5.43
N LEU A 111 13.44 -2.73 6.17
CA LEU A 111 12.30 -3.25 6.92
C LEU A 111 11.08 -3.63 6.05
N GLY A 112 11.31 -4.04 4.83
CA GLY A 112 10.27 -4.60 3.95
C GLY A 112 10.14 -3.89 2.60
N THR A 113 9.49 -4.58 1.67
CA THR A 113 9.07 -4.03 0.38
C THR A 113 7.88 -3.09 0.60
N ALA A 114 7.64 -2.14 -0.28
CA ALA A 114 6.55 -1.18 -0.10
C ALA A 114 5.20 -1.90 0.09
N PRO A 115 4.48 -1.65 1.18
CA PRO A 115 3.18 -2.24 1.36
C PRO A 115 2.22 -1.71 0.30
N LEU A 116 1.38 -2.58 -0.23
CA LEU A 116 0.33 -2.19 -1.11
C LEU A 116 -0.80 -1.57 -0.31
N ARG A 117 -0.82 -0.27 -0.26
CA ARG A 117 -1.95 0.50 0.26
C ARG A 117 -2.20 1.66 -0.67
N PRO A 118 -3.45 2.09 -0.86
CA PRO A 118 -3.69 3.38 -1.48
C PRO A 118 -2.87 4.44 -0.73
N ALA A 119 -1.85 4.99 -1.40
CA ALA A 119 -0.86 5.92 -0.85
C ALA A 119 -0.03 5.38 0.35
N GLY A 120 0.16 4.06 0.48
CA GLY A 120 1.10 3.47 1.43
C GLY A 120 2.48 3.35 0.81
N GLU A 121 3.40 4.25 1.14
CA GLU A 121 4.81 4.14 0.75
C GLU A 121 5.63 3.56 1.89
N ASN A 122 6.52 2.62 1.58
CA ASN A 122 7.56 2.24 2.51
C ASN A 122 8.68 3.28 2.42
N THR A 123 8.61 4.29 3.25
CA THR A 123 9.60 5.36 3.36
C THR A 123 10.65 5.08 4.44
N ALA A 124 10.83 3.82 4.83
CA ALA A 124 11.89 3.45 5.76
C ALA A 124 13.23 3.95 5.23
N PRO A 125 13.99 4.74 6.03
CA PRO A 125 15.32 5.12 5.64
C PRO A 125 16.15 3.85 5.48
N VAL A 126 16.58 3.58 4.25
CA VAL A 126 17.48 2.46 3.97
C VAL A 126 18.84 2.81 4.52
N ARG A 127 19.38 1.97 5.40
CA ARG A 127 20.79 2.05 5.73
C ARG A 127 21.55 1.63 4.48
N THR A 128 22.28 2.55 3.89
CA THR A 128 23.09 2.30 2.71
C THR A 128 24.23 1.38 3.14
N THR A 129 24.24 0.15 2.66
CA THR A 129 25.47 -0.65 2.65
C THR A 129 26.37 0.00 1.60
N ALA A 130 27.49 0.54 2.03
CA ALA A 130 28.48 1.14 1.13
C ALA A 130 28.95 0.06 0.14
N GLY A 131 28.72 0.29 -1.14
CA GLY A 131 29.14 -0.58 -2.22
C GLY A 131 28.05 -0.66 -3.29
N GLY A 132 28.31 -0.16 -4.48
CA GLY A 132 27.37 -0.05 -5.61
C GLY A 132 26.85 -1.37 -6.20
N ASN A 133 26.70 -2.39 -5.38
CA ASN A 133 26.20 -3.69 -5.77
C ASN A 133 24.68 -3.70 -5.81
N TRP A 134 24.15 -4.31 -6.85
CA TRP A 134 22.72 -4.59 -6.96
C TRP A 134 22.27 -5.63 -5.92
N ASN A 135 21.03 -5.55 -5.49
CA ASN A 135 20.35 -6.58 -4.72
C ASN A 135 19.03 -6.95 -5.40
N ALA A 136 18.60 -8.18 -5.20
CA ALA A 136 17.32 -8.66 -5.70
C ALA A 136 16.70 -9.63 -4.69
N HIS A 137 15.38 -9.53 -4.53
CA HIS A 137 14.66 -10.44 -3.64
C HIS A 137 13.24 -10.71 -4.12
N LEU A 138 12.77 -11.88 -3.76
CA LEU A 138 11.36 -12.25 -3.81
C LEU A 138 10.72 -11.89 -2.47
N PHE A 139 9.43 -11.60 -2.48
CA PHE A 139 8.66 -11.38 -1.26
C PHE A 139 7.26 -11.95 -1.36
N VAL A 140 6.73 -12.33 -0.19
CA VAL A 140 5.32 -12.65 0.03
C VAL A 140 4.85 -11.81 1.21
N ALA A 141 3.72 -11.13 1.04
CA ALA A 141 3.14 -10.24 2.03
C ALA A 141 1.69 -10.61 2.33
N LEU A 142 1.30 -10.45 3.59
CA LEU A 142 -0.08 -10.59 4.07
C LEU A 142 -0.44 -9.31 4.83
N ASP A 143 -1.63 -8.77 4.56
CA ASP A 143 -2.24 -7.67 5.33
C ASP A 143 -3.71 -8.00 5.58
N ALA A 144 -4.12 -8.07 6.83
CA ALA A 144 -5.51 -8.24 7.24
C ALA A 144 -6.02 -6.95 7.89
N ARG A 145 -7.21 -6.51 7.52
CA ARG A 145 -7.84 -5.28 7.98
C ARG A 145 -9.22 -5.53 8.56
N TRP A 146 -9.46 -4.97 9.72
CA TRP A 146 -10.80 -4.80 10.26
C TRP A 146 -11.32 -3.41 9.91
N VAL A 147 -12.21 -3.35 8.92
CA VAL A 147 -12.72 -2.12 8.30
C VAL A 147 -14.00 -1.68 9.01
N LEU A 148 -13.94 -0.55 9.71
CA LEU A 148 -15.08 0.09 10.36
C LEU A 148 -15.80 1.04 9.40
N HIS A 149 -15.04 1.78 8.60
CA HIS A 149 -15.55 2.70 7.59
C HIS A 149 -14.65 2.70 6.36
N ASP A 150 -15.27 2.76 5.18
CA ASP A 150 -14.62 2.95 3.89
C ASP A 150 -15.56 3.74 2.98
N ILE A 151 -15.20 4.97 2.66
CA ILE A 151 -16.03 5.88 1.86
C ILE A 151 -16.36 5.30 0.48
N THR A 152 -15.50 4.45 -0.07
CA THR A 152 -15.72 3.83 -1.39
C THR A 152 -16.79 2.74 -1.37
N LEU A 153 -17.12 2.21 -0.20
CA LEU A 153 -18.11 1.16 0.01
C LEU A 153 -19.32 1.65 0.78
N ASP A 154 -19.11 2.44 1.85
CA ASP A 154 -20.15 2.99 2.71
C ASP A 154 -20.82 4.26 2.12
N GLY A 155 -20.18 4.87 1.12
CA GLY A 155 -20.61 6.16 0.57
C GLY A 155 -20.07 7.35 1.37
N ASN A 156 -20.49 8.56 1.00
CA ASN A 156 -20.05 9.79 1.63
C ASN A 156 -20.36 9.80 3.14
N THR A 157 -19.44 10.31 3.94
CA THR A 157 -19.59 10.38 5.41
C THR A 157 -20.58 11.44 5.85
N PHE A 158 -20.59 12.60 5.16
CA PHE A 158 -21.42 13.75 5.54
C PHE A 158 -22.58 14.03 4.59
N LYS A 159 -22.79 13.19 3.57
CA LYS A 159 -23.84 13.34 2.55
C LYS A 159 -24.38 11.97 2.17
N SER A 160 -25.65 11.91 1.78
CA SER A 160 -26.21 10.67 1.22
C SER A 160 -25.60 10.38 -0.16
N SER A 161 -25.16 9.16 -0.36
CA SER A 161 -24.67 8.64 -1.64
C SER A 161 -24.89 7.13 -1.75
N HIS A 162 -24.51 6.53 -2.86
CA HIS A 162 -24.59 5.09 -3.04
C HIS A 162 -23.64 4.37 -2.07
N SER A 163 -24.07 3.22 -1.56
CA SER A 163 -23.30 2.35 -0.69
C SER A 163 -23.57 0.89 -0.99
N VAL A 164 -22.70 0.01 -0.49
CA VAL A 164 -22.85 -1.44 -0.56
C VAL A 164 -22.71 -2.05 0.83
N ASP A 165 -23.21 -3.27 1.02
CA ASP A 165 -23.05 -4.01 2.28
C ASP A 165 -21.61 -4.54 2.38
N LYS A 166 -20.72 -3.72 2.97
CA LYS A 166 -19.31 -4.05 3.08
C LYS A 166 -19.03 -5.21 4.02
N ARG A 167 -17.93 -5.89 3.79
CA ARG A 167 -17.34 -6.85 4.72
C ARG A 167 -16.39 -6.13 5.67
N SER A 168 -16.57 -6.37 6.97
CA SER A 168 -15.71 -5.75 8.00
C SER A 168 -14.30 -6.35 8.03
N LEU A 169 -14.11 -7.59 7.55
CA LEU A 169 -12.79 -8.22 7.51
C LEU A 169 -12.36 -8.43 6.06
N VAL A 170 -11.23 -7.81 5.70
CA VAL A 170 -10.61 -7.87 4.37
C VAL A 170 -9.14 -8.21 4.52
N ALA A 171 -8.64 -9.09 3.66
CA ALA A 171 -7.24 -9.45 3.64
C ALA A 171 -6.66 -9.38 2.22
N ASP A 172 -5.39 -8.97 2.14
CA ASP A 172 -4.58 -8.97 0.93
C ASP A 172 -3.45 -9.98 1.08
N VAL A 173 -3.24 -10.81 0.06
CA VAL A 173 -2.04 -11.63 -0.11
C VAL A 173 -1.32 -11.12 -1.35
N GLY A 174 -0.06 -10.71 -1.17
CA GLY A 174 0.78 -10.20 -2.24
C GLY A 174 2.06 -11.00 -2.40
N TYR A 175 2.57 -11.07 -3.62
CA TYR A 175 3.89 -11.62 -3.91
C TYR A 175 4.52 -10.87 -5.07
N GLY A 176 5.83 -10.86 -5.09
CA GLY A 176 6.54 -10.12 -6.13
C GLY A 176 8.05 -10.22 -6.04
N VAL A 177 8.69 -9.40 -6.84
CA VAL A 177 10.14 -9.26 -6.93
C VAL A 177 10.52 -7.79 -6.80
N ALA A 178 11.63 -7.53 -6.13
CA ALA A 178 12.23 -6.20 -6.06
C ALA A 178 13.72 -6.26 -6.38
N ILE A 179 14.18 -5.26 -7.12
CA ILE A 179 15.57 -5.07 -7.48
C ILE A 179 15.97 -3.66 -7.05
N THR A 180 17.13 -3.52 -6.41
CA THR A 180 17.70 -2.23 -6.07
C THR A 180 19.12 -2.15 -6.63
N GLN A 181 19.44 -1.06 -7.30
CA GLN A 181 20.78 -0.77 -7.82
C GLN A 181 21.12 0.69 -7.52
N GLY A 182 22.15 0.90 -6.71
CA GLY A 182 22.50 2.24 -6.26
C GLY A 182 21.31 2.93 -5.56
N ASN A 183 20.91 4.07 -6.08
CA ASN A 183 19.78 4.84 -5.56
C ASN A 183 18.40 4.43 -6.13
N TRP A 184 18.35 3.52 -7.10
CA TRP A 184 17.14 3.10 -7.76
C TRP A 184 16.59 1.81 -7.17
N ARG A 185 15.28 1.75 -7.04
CA ARG A 185 14.53 0.56 -6.67
C ARG A 185 13.36 0.36 -7.61
N ILE A 186 13.22 -0.85 -8.12
CA ILE A 186 12.07 -1.27 -8.93
C ILE A 186 11.46 -2.49 -8.26
N SER A 187 10.14 -2.51 -8.09
CA SER A 187 9.42 -3.70 -7.64
C SER A 187 8.18 -3.95 -8.48
N ILE A 188 7.92 -5.23 -8.73
CA ILE A 188 6.72 -5.71 -9.42
C ILE A 188 6.04 -6.70 -8.50
N ALA A 189 4.73 -6.53 -8.32
CA ALA A 189 3.96 -7.39 -7.44
C ALA A 189 2.56 -7.68 -7.97
N ARG A 190 2.01 -8.81 -7.55
CA ARG A 190 0.61 -9.18 -7.74
C ARG A 190 -0.04 -9.42 -6.39
N TYR A 191 -1.26 -8.93 -6.24
CA TYR A 191 -2.04 -9.01 -5.02
C TYR A 191 -3.40 -9.62 -5.28
N HIS A 192 -3.83 -10.45 -4.35
CA HIS A 192 -5.15 -11.03 -4.29
C HIS A 192 -5.82 -10.53 -3.02
N ARG A 193 -6.96 -9.87 -3.16
CA ARG A 193 -7.75 -9.34 -2.07
C ARG A 193 -8.99 -10.21 -1.85
N THR A 194 -9.36 -10.47 -0.61
CA THR A 194 -10.66 -11.06 -0.32
C THR A 194 -11.80 -10.14 -0.78
N ARG A 195 -13.00 -10.68 -0.92
CA ARG A 195 -14.16 -9.86 -1.28
C ARG A 195 -14.40 -8.77 -0.24
N GLU A 196 -14.67 -7.55 -0.69
CA GLU A 196 -14.83 -6.36 0.13
C GLU A 196 -16.29 -6.08 0.51
N PHE A 197 -17.25 -6.61 -0.26
CA PHE A 197 -18.69 -6.43 0.00
C PHE A 197 -19.49 -7.68 -0.36
N ARG A 198 -20.72 -7.76 0.14
CA ARG A 198 -21.66 -8.85 -0.21
C ARG A 198 -22.16 -8.67 -1.64
N GLY A 199 -22.27 -9.78 -2.37
CA GLY A 199 -22.64 -9.76 -3.79
C GLY A 199 -21.51 -9.44 -4.76
N GLN A 200 -20.29 -9.25 -4.28
CA GLN A 200 -19.13 -9.16 -5.17
C GLN A 200 -18.83 -10.53 -5.80
N ASN A 201 -18.93 -10.62 -7.11
CA ASN A 201 -18.78 -11.90 -7.83
C ASN A 201 -17.33 -12.34 -7.90
N GLU A 202 -16.40 -11.43 -8.17
CA GLU A 202 -15.00 -11.73 -8.40
C GLU A 202 -14.12 -11.36 -7.21
N ILE A 203 -13.04 -12.10 -7.04
CA ILE A 203 -11.97 -11.76 -6.10
C ILE A 203 -11.08 -10.72 -6.78
N PRO A 204 -10.89 -9.51 -6.18
CA PRO A 204 -10.04 -8.50 -6.77
C PRO A 204 -8.60 -8.97 -6.88
N VAL A 205 -8.05 -8.87 -8.08
CA VAL A 205 -6.64 -9.15 -8.37
C VAL A 205 -6.05 -7.94 -9.07
N TYR A 206 -4.92 -7.45 -8.58
CA TYR A 206 -4.27 -6.30 -9.18
C TYR A 206 -2.75 -6.45 -9.17
N GLY A 207 -2.11 -5.84 -10.16
CA GLY A 207 -0.67 -5.74 -10.28
C GLY A 207 -0.17 -4.36 -9.91
N THR A 208 1.07 -4.27 -9.43
CA THR A 208 1.74 -3.00 -9.19
C THR A 208 3.15 -3.02 -9.73
N ILE A 209 3.56 -1.86 -10.25
CA ILE A 209 4.94 -1.54 -10.56
C ILE A 209 5.30 -0.32 -9.73
N THR A 210 6.35 -0.42 -8.93
CA THR A 210 6.85 0.69 -8.14
C THR A 210 8.27 1.02 -8.56
N VAL A 211 8.51 2.29 -8.85
CA VAL A 211 9.85 2.83 -9.12
C VAL A 211 10.16 3.88 -8.08
N GLY A 212 11.23 3.69 -7.34
CA GLY A 212 11.70 4.63 -6.32
C GLY A 212 13.13 5.07 -6.58
N ARG A 213 13.45 6.31 -6.24
CA ARG A 213 14.81 6.86 -6.26
C ARG A 213 15.09 7.57 -4.94
N LYS A 214 16.27 7.33 -4.39
CA LYS A 214 16.81 8.11 -3.27
C LYS A 214 17.58 9.30 -3.80
N PHE A 215 17.45 10.40 -3.12
CA PHE A 215 18.21 11.63 -3.34
C PHE A 215 19.20 11.84 -2.21
#